data_e5bfd093041c6b68650ad263d0c99f08
#
_entry.id   e5bfd093041c6b68650ad263d0c99f08
#
_cell.length_a   1.000
_cell.length_b   1.000
_cell.length_c   1.000
_cell.angle_alpha   90.00
_cell.angle_beta   90.00
_cell.angle_gamma   90.00
#
_symmetry.space_group_name_H-M   'P 1'
#
loop_
_entity.id
_entity.type
_entity.pdbx_description
1 polymer ?
#
loop_
_entity_poly.entity_id
_entity_poly.type
_entity_poly.pdbx_seq_one_letter_code
_entity_poly.pdbx_strand_id
1 'polypeptide(L)'
;MDLLKQCQQWFEQDEAQKVIDSLEAIPAEERTPELDSELAKAYIAVAEIGEREPYEKALELLAPHEEYFAEDHCWNYRIALAYYCLDKEGPALRYFEQALNARPGDKDTQEYIDDCRRRLSLPRFEKNFRERTQEAWAAFSQIEAGLRQIMDIDETHQRGDELIEKCGNALKTALRDTSFELGFNGEKYELILSPEGLRSRLFPLVYFQKQAPESVLEHWNIWVGRQPCEGFELRAGEIEVRAEDVQVWAEKTADNQMNLVLYCEKLTPLLKEEPDRGWWALSMLVDQTIGEVSAIALIAGFDVSAQPKDEPAMPLTELPELVQSMGLSLWRDGSDYLENSYIAYELEPVKDPEADWRLDVYTGSCRLPVMINEYMAACTDTVDEYHRDGIVAGFLCYPVDDFTGEERAKAILDFRDDLRDTILRKAGAESVAFLGGATGLYYGYLDFIA
;
A
#
# COMPACT_ATOMS: atom_id res chain seq x y z
N MET A 1 -30.95 17.76 41.15
CA MET A 1 -30.37 16.53 40.60
C MET A 1 -28.90 16.85 40.34
N ASP A 2 -28.03 15.95 40.66
CA ASP A 2 -26.58 16.14 40.43
C ASP A 2 -26.34 16.24 38.91
N LEU A 3 -25.78 17.35 38.45
CA LEU A 3 -25.62 17.64 37.01
C LEU A 3 -24.75 16.59 36.32
N LEU A 4 -23.74 16.05 36.98
CA LEU A 4 -22.93 14.95 36.45
C LEU A 4 -23.77 13.69 36.20
N LYS A 5 -24.70 13.35 37.09
CA LYS A 5 -25.64 12.24 36.84
C LYS A 5 -26.59 12.52 35.70
N GLN A 6 -26.97 13.77 35.51
CA GLN A 6 -27.79 14.16 34.37
C GLN A 6 -27.01 14.03 33.04
N CYS A 7 -25.74 14.44 33.01
CA CYS A 7 -24.88 14.23 31.86
C CYS A 7 -24.74 12.74 31.48
N GLN A 8 -24.54 11.88 32.49
CA GLN A 8 -24.50 10.44 32.27
C GLN A 8 -25.79 9.90 31.62
N GLN A 9 -26.96 10.32 32.11
CA GLN A 9 -28.24 9.91 31.54
C GLN A 9 -28.41 10.37 30.09
N TRP A 10 -27.96 11.57 29.74
CA TRP A 10 -27.98 12.03 28.33
C TRP A 10 -27.05 11.23 27.42
N PHE A 11 -25.85 10.86 27.87
CA PHE A 11 -25.00 9.96 27.12
C PHE A 11 -25.60 8.56 26.89
N GLU A 12 -26.28 8.01 27.94
CA GLU A 12 -26.98 6.73 27.80
C GLU A 12 -28.17 6.78 26.80
N GLN A 13 -28.66 7.99 26.49
CA GLN A 13 -29.74 8.26 25.54
C GLN A 13 -29.25 8.78 24.19
N ASP A 14 -27.93 8.77 23.97
CA ASP A 14 -27.29 9.34 22.79
C ASP A 14 -27.62 10.82 22.53
N GLU A 15 -27.77 11.59 23.60
CA GLU A 15 -28.15 13.01 23.58
C GLU A 15 -26.97 13.91 23.98
N ALA A 16 -25.77 13.68 23.44
CA ALA A 16 -24.54 14.42 23.77
C ALA A 16 -24.69 15.95 23.55
N GLN A 17 -25.49 16.39 22.57
CA GLN A 17 -25.76 17.82 22.34
C GLN A 17 -26.42 18.49 23.58
N LYS A 18 -27.27 17.80 24.34
CA LYS A 18 -27.87 18.36 25.54
C LYS A 18 -26.83 18.60 26.64
N VAL A 19 -25.78 17.80 26.69
CA VAL A 19 -24.66 18.03 27.62
C VAL A 19 -23.94 19.31 27.23
N ILE A 20 -23.64 19.52 25.94
CA ILE A 20 -23.01 20.75 25.44
C ILE A 20 -23.87 21.95 25.79
N ASP A 21 -25.14 21.98 25.40
CA ASP A 21 -26.06 23.10 25.65
C ASP A 21 -26.19 23.47 27.13
N SER A 22 -26.20 22.45 28.01
CA SER A 22 -26.37 22.66 29.45
C SER A 22 -25.08 23.12 30.11
N LEU A 23 -23.92 22.60 29.74
CA LEU A 23 -22.64 22.94 30.35
C LEU A 23 -22.04 24.23 29.84
N GLU A 24 -22.26 24.58 28.56
CA GLU A 24 -21.87 25.88 28.00
C GLU A 24 -22.67 27.06 28.61
N ALA A 25 -23.90 26.81 29.09
CA ALA A 25 -24.67 27.80 29.82
C ALA A 25 -24.06 28.19 31.15
N ILE A 26 -23.10 27.40 31.67
CA ILE A 26 -22.38 27.69 32.93
C ILE A 26 -21.08 28.43 32.57
N PRO A 27 -20.82 29.60 33.17
CA PRO A 27 -19.54 30.30 32.98
C PRO A 27 -18.34 29.41 33.26
N ALA A 28 -17.27 29.54 32.49
CA ALA A 28 -16.11 28.68 32.60
C ALA A 28 -15.49 28.66 33.99
N GLU A 29 -15.48 29.79 34.66
CA GLU A 29 -14.99 29.97 36.04
C GLU A 29 -15.87 29.31 37.14
N GLU A 30 -17.10 28.91 36.78
CA GLU A 30 -18.02 28.22 37.68
C GLU A 30 -18.07 26.71 37.42
N ARG A 31 -17.48 26.21 36.33
CA ARG A 31 -17.41 24.80 36.06
C ARG A 31 -16.31 24.10 36.88
N THR A 32 -16.60 22.91 37.34
CA THR A 32 -15.60 22.05 37.99
C THR A 32 -14.81 21.26 36.94
N PRO A 33 -13.62 20.73 37.30
CA PRO A 33 -12.85 19.86 36.39
C PRO A 33 -13.66 18.70 35.82
N GLU A 34 -14.55 18.10 36.61
CA GLU A 34 -15.42 17.01 36.18
C GLU A 34 -16.44 17.47 35.14
N LEU A 35 -17.01 18.68 35.27
CA LEU A 35 -17.95 19.23 34.31
C LEU A 35 -17.23 19.55 32.99
N ASP A 36 -16.03 20.13 33.04
CA ASP A 36 -15.22 20.34 31.83
C ASP A 36 -14.84 19.02 31.13
N SER A 37 -14.55 17.96 31.91
CA SER A 37 -14.28 16.64 31.37
C SER A 37 -15.51 16.00 30.70
N GLU A 38 -16.72 16.20 31.26
CA GLU A 38 -17.97 15.73 30.60
C GLU A 38 -18.33 16.56 29.36
N LEU A 39 -18.06 17.88 29.38
CA LEU A 39 -18.23 18.73 28.22
C LEU A 39 -17.28 18.34 27.06
N ALA A 40 -16.02 18.08 27.41
CA ALA A 40 -15.05 17.57 26.42
C ALA A 40 -15.47 16.22 25.81
N LYS A 41 -15.98 15.30 26.64
CA LYS A 41 -16.56 14.03 26.16
C LYS A 41 -17.70 14.26 25.18
N ALA A 42 -18.56 15.26 25.46
CA ALA A 42 -19.69 15.56 24.58
C ALA A 42 -19.23 16.13 23.23
N TYR A 43 -18.22 17.01 23.21
CA TYR A 43 -17.64 17.47 21.97
C TYR A 43 -17.03 16.34 21.13
N ILE A 44 -16.31 15.41 21.78
CA ILE A 44 -15.76 14.24 21.10
C ILE A 44 -16.88 13.36 20.53
N ALA A 45 -17.99 13.20 21.26
CA ALA A 45 -19.11 12.34 20.86
C ALA A 45 -19.94 12.89 19.67
N VAL A 46 -19.99 14.22 19.51
CA VAL A 46 -20.74 14.84 18.40
C VAL A 46 -19.88 15.14 17.19
N ALA A 47 -18.57 14.92 17.26
CA ALA A 47 -17.66 15.23 16.17
C ALA A 47 -17.90 14.30 14.98
N GLU A 48 -18.04 14.88 13.80
CA GLU A 48 -18.12 14.14 12.55
C GLU A 48 -16.71 13.85 11.98
N ILE A 49 -16.65 12.88 11.08
CA ILE A 49 -15.37 12.48 10.45
C ILE A 49 -14.75 13.67 9.71
N GLY A 50 -13.51 14.00 10.06
CA GLY A 50 -12.75 15.11 9.43
C GLY A 50 -12.95 16.48 10.10
N GLU A 51 -13.86 16.61 11.05
CA GLU A 51 -13.98 17.82 11.87
C GLU A 51 -12.84 17.92 12.88
N ARG A 52 -12.22 19.08 12.97
CA ARG A 52 -11.12 19.34 13.93
C ARG A 52 -11.57 20.15 15.16
N GLU A 53 -12.48 21.09 14.93
CA GLU A 53 -12.91 22.05 15.95
C GLU A 53 -13.44 21.40 17.24
N PRO A 54 -14.28 20.35 17.20
CA PRO A 54 -14.75 19.68 18.44
C PRO A 54 -13.60 19.08 19.26
N TYR A 55 -12.61 18.47 18.61
CA TYR A 55 -11.45 17.91 19.30
C TYR A 55 -10.52 18.99 19.85
N GLU A 56 -10.37 20.12 19.18
CA GLU A 56 -9.62 21.28 19.70
C GLU A 56 -10.29 21.87 20.94
N LYS A 57 -11.61 22.02 20.92
CA LYS A 57 -12.39 22.43 22.11
C LYS A 57 -12.26 21.43 23.25
N ALA A 58 -12.30 20.14 22.97
CA ALA A 58 -12.09 19.12 24.00
C ALA A 58 -10.71 19.24 24.66
N LEU A 59 -9.65 19.50 23.88
CA LEU A 59 -8.31 19.73 24.43
C LEU A 59 -8.23 20.99 25.29
N GLU A 60 -8.84 22.10 24.87
CA GLU A 60 -8.89 23.34 25.65
C GLU A 60 -9.56 23.13 27.03
N LEU A 61 -10.58 22.28 27.08
CA LEU A 61 -11.30 21.95 28.32
C LEU A 61 -10.53 20.99 29.23
N LEU A 62 -9.80 20.02 28.62
CA LEU A 62 -9.10 18.98 29.38
C LEU A 62 -7.72 19.43 29.88
N ALA A 63 -6.94 20.11 29.07
CA ALA A 63 -5.55 20.42 29.36
C ALA A 63 -5.32 21.17 30.71
N PRO A 64 -6.18 22.12 31.15
CA PRO A 64 -5.98 22.81 32.43
C PRO A 64 -6.08 21.89 33.66
N HIS A 65 -6.64 20.70 33.50
CA HIS A 65 -6.95 19.79 34.60
C HIS A 65 -6.05 18.54 34.67
N GLU A 66 -4.91 18.55 33.95
CA GLU A 66 -3.99 17.39 33.85
C GLU A 66 -3.53 16.89 35.23
N GLU A 67 -3.14 17.79 36.13
CA GLU A 67 -2.68 17.40 37.47
C GLU A 67 -3.82 16.80 38.32
N TYR A 68 -5.05 17.28 38.15
CA TYR A 68 -6.21 16.81 38.89
C TYR A 68 -6.60 15.38 38.51
N PHE A 69 -6.45 15.02 37.23
CA PHE A 69 -6.84 13.72 36.69
C PHE A 69 -5.64 12.82 36.31
N ALA A 70 -4.46 13.05 36.85
CA ALA A 70 -3.23 12.36 36.45
C ALA A 70 -3.33 10.82 36.43
N GLU A 71 -4.10 10.24 37.35
CA GLU A 71 -4.32 8.79 37.50
C GLU A 71 -5.70 8.33 37.00
N ASP A 72 -6.51 9.22 36.41
CA ASP A 72 -7.85 8.87 35.94
C ASP A 72 -7.81 8.30 34.50
N HIS A 73 -8.25 7.04 34.33
CA HIS A 73 -8.30 6.39 33.06
C HIS A 73 -9.16 7.14 32.04
N CYS A 74 -10.39 7.53 32.45
CA CYS A 74 -11.35 8.12 31.50
C CYS A 74 -10.88 9.47 30.96
N TRP A 75 -10.30 10.29 31.86
CA TRP A 75 -9.76 11.58 31.42
C TRP A 75 -8.53 11.40 30.50
N ASN A 76 -7.58 10.54 30.90
CA ASN A 76 -6.41 10.26 30.07
C ASN A 76 -6.80 9.70 28.70
N TYR A 77 -7.80 8.83 28.64
CA TYR A 77 -8.32 8.30 27.38
C TYR A 77 -8.96 9.39 26.51
N ARG A 78 -9.79 10.28 27.10
CA ARG A 78 -10.45 11.38 26.38
C ARG A 78 -9.45 12.35 25.75
N ILE A 79 -8.46 12.79 26.50
CA ILE A 79 -7.44 13.72 25.99
C ILE A 79 -6.55 13.04 24.93
N ALA A 80 -6.23 11.75 25.12
CA ALA A 80 -5.52 10.97 24.14
C ALA A 80 -6.30 10.86 22.83
N LEU A 81 -7.59 10.54 22.89
CA LEU A 81 -8.46 10.42 21.73
C LEU A 81 -8.58 11.75 20.97
N ALA A 82 -8.71 12.87 21.68
CA ALA A 82 -8.74 14.19 21.05
C ALA A 82 -7.43 14.51 20.31
N TYR A 83 -6.27 14.19 20.90
CA TYR A 83 -4.98 14.31 20.19
C TYR A 83 -4.88 13.37 18.99
N TYR A 84 -5.33 12.12 19.13
CA TYR A 84 -5.30 11.12 18.07
C TYR A 84 -6.12 11.55 16.85
N CYS A 85 -7.35 12.03 17.07
CA CYS A 85 -8.22 12.56 16.01
C CYS A 85 -7.70 13.86 15.37
N LEU A 86 -6.75 14.53 15.98
CA LEU A 86 -6.04 15.68 15.43
C LEU A 86 -4.70 15.32 14.77
N ASP A 87 -4.42 14.05 14.52
CA ASP A 87 -3.17 13.53 13.94
C ASP A 87 -1.93 13.94 14.76
N LYS A 88 -2.06 13.93 16.07
CA LYS A 88 -1.00 14.23 17.03
C LYS A 88 -0.63 12.98 17.85
N GLU A 89 -0.13 11.95 17.16
CA GLU A 89 0.13 10.62 17.70
C GLU A 89 1.11 10.63 18.88
N GLY A 90 2.09 11.52 18.90
CA GLY A 90 3.06 11.60 19.99
C GLY A 90 2.42 11.95 21.34
N PRO A 91 1.71 13.09 21.48
CA PRO A 91 0.91 13.39 22.65
C PRO A 91 -0.17 12.31 22.94
N ALA A 92 -0.88 11.82 21.91
CA ALA A 92 -1.89 10.78 22.06
C ALA A 92 -1.32 9.53 22.74
N LEU A 93 -0.19 9.01 22.24
CA LEU A 93 0.49 7.84 22.78
C LEU A 93 0.81 8.02 24.27
N ARG A 94 1.35 9.18 24.68
CA ARG A 94 1.66 9.46 26.06
C ARG A 94 0.44 9.30 26.98
N TYR A 95 -0.68 9.89 26.61
CA TYR A 95 -1.90 9.83 27.41
C TYR A 95 -2.62 8.48 27.35
N PHE A 96 -2.57 7.77 26.21
CA PHE A 96 -3.06 6.39 26.15
C PHE A 96 -2.24 5.45 27.05
N GLU A 97 -0.92 5.60 27.11
CA GLU A 97 -0.07 4.84 28.04
C GLU A 97 -0.42 5.15 29.51
N GLN A 98 -0.74 6.40 29.85
CA GLN A 98 -1.23 6.76 31.19
C GLN A 98 -2.61 6.14 31.47
N ALA A 99 -3.53 6.18 30.51
CA ALA A 99 -4.83 5.52 30.62
C ALA A 99 -4.69 4.01 30.85
N LEU A 100 -3.81 3.33 30.09
CA LEU A 100 -3.57 1.90 30.24
C LEU A 100 -2.94 1.57 31.61
N ASN A 101 -2.04 2.43 32.12
CA ASN A 101 -1.48 2.27 33.47
C ASN A 101 -2.57 2.38 34.56
N ALA A 102 -3.54 3.29 34.40
CA ALA A 102 -4.68 3.45 35.32
C ALA A 102 -5.67 2.28 35.20
N ARG A 103 -5.79 1.64 34.03
CA ARG A 103 -6.65 0.45 33.82
C ARG A 103 -5.89 -0.60 33.01
N PRO A 104 -5.06 -1.43 33.66
CA PRO A 104 -4.31 -2.49 32.97
C PRO A 104 -5.23 -3.50 32.30
N GLY A 105 -4.90 -3.85 31.05
CA GLY A 105 -5.63 -4.85 30.27
C GLY A 105 -6.83 -4.28 29.49
N ASP A 106 -7.00 -2.98 29.44
CA ASP A 106 -7.98 -2.33 28.57
C ASP A 106 -7.56 -2.48 27.11
N LYS A 107 -8.33 -3.27 26.36
CA LYS A 107 -7.97 -3.63 24.98
C LYS A 107 -8.07 -2.46 24.04
N ASP A 108 -9.12 -1.66 24.14
CA ASP A 108 -9.34 -0.51 23.27
C ASP A 108 -8.18 0.49 23.39
N THR A 109 -7.75 0.77 24.64
CA THR A 109 -6.58 1.63 24.90
C THR A 109 -5.29 1.03 24.32
N GLN A 110 -5.12 -0.30 24.41
CA GLN A 110 -3.94 -0.98 23.83
C GLN A 110 -3.92 -0.88 22.31
N GLU A 111 -5.05 -1.03 21.64
CA GLU A 111 -5.16 -0.91 20.18
C GLU A 111 -4.76 0.50 19.71
N TYR A 112 -5.21 1.56 20.39
CA TYR A 112 -4.77 2.93 20.09
C TYR A 112 -3.27 3.15 20.32
N ILE A 113 -2.70 2.56 21.38
CA ILE A 113 -1.26 2.62 21.64
C ILE A 113 -0.48 1.99 20.47
N ASP A 114 -0.89 0.82 20.03
CA ASP A 114 -0.21 0.09 18.96
C ASP A 114 -0.33 0.85 17.63
N ASP A 115 -1.49 1.44 17.34
CA ASP A 115 -1.67 2.28 16.15
C ASP A 115 -0.85 3.58 16.21
N CYS A 116 -0.81 4.27 17.36
CA CYS A 116 0.05 5.44 17.52
C CYS A 116 1.53 5.09 17.29
N ARG A 117 2.01 3.98 17.83
CA ARG A 117 3.38 3.51 17.63
C ARG A 117 3.66 3.18 16.18
N ARG A 118 2.73 2.51 15.51
CA ARG A 118 2.81 2.22 14.08
C ARG A 118 2.92 3.51 13.27
N ARG A 119 2.01 4.47 13.46
CA ARG A 119 2.01 5.77 12.74
C ARG A 119 3.28 6.58 13.00
N LEU A 120 3.80 6.59 14.22
CA LEU A 120 5.04 7.27 14.56
C LEU A 120 6.29 6.61 13.94
N SER A 121 6.21 5.34 13.59
CA SER A 121 7.29 4.63 12.89
C SER A 121 7.36 4.94 11.40
N LEU A 122 6.27 5.46 10.81
CA LEU A 122 6.22 5.80 9.39
C LEU A 122 6.98 7.10 9.11
N PRO A 123 7.71 7.18 7.99
CA PRO A 123 8.45 8.38 7.62
C PRO A 123 7.48 9.53 7.28
N ARG A 124 7.91 10.76 7.57
CA ARG A 124 7.21 11.98 7.16
C ARG A 124 8.02 12.67 6.08
N PHE A 125 7.34 13.18 5.05
CA PHE A 125 7.95 13.85 3.93
C PHE A 125 7.52 15.31 3.88
N GLU A 126 8.49 16.23 3.72
CA GLU A 126 8.19 17.65 3.47
C GLU A 126 7.70 17.89 2.04
N LYS A 127 8.10 17.00 1.11
CA LYS A 127 7.76 17.04 -0.31
C LYS A 127 6.96 15.79 -0.67
N ASN A 128 5.92 15.97 -1.48
CA ASN A 128 5.14 14.85 -2.00
C ASN A 128 5.96 13.94 -2.93
N PHE A 129 5.41 12.79 -3.28
CA PHE A 129 6.09 11.79 -4.12
C PHE A 129 6.44 12.33 -5.51
N ARG A 130 5.58 13.17 -6.10
CA ARG A 130 5.82 13.81 -7.39
C ARG A 130 7.04 14.74 -7.36
N GLU A 131 7.12 15.63 -6.37
CA GLU A 131 8.26 16.54 -6.21
C GLU A 131 9.57 15.77 -6.00
N ARG A 132 9.54 14.73 -5.19
CA ARG A 132 10.69 13.87 -4.94
C ARG A 132 11.11 13.07 -6.19
N THR A 133 10.15 12.64 -7.02
CA THR A 133 10.41 12.01 -8.32
C THR A 133 11.13 12.97 -9.27
N GLN A 134 10.68 14.23 -9.34
CA GLN A 134 11.34 15.26 -10.15
C GLN A 134 12.79 15.54 -9.68
N GLU A 135 13.01 15.58 -8.37
CA GLU A 135 14.35 15.76 -7.80
C GLU A 135 15.26 14.56 -8.08
N ALA A 136 14.73 13.33 -7.96
CA ALA A 136 15.49 12.13 -8.27
C ALA A 136 15.92 12.08 -9.74
N TRP A 137 15.00 12.43 -10.67
CA TRP A 137 15.35 12.53 -12.10
C TRP A 137 16.33 13.67 -12.40
N ALA A 138 16.22 14.80 -11.71
CA ALA A 138 17.20 15.89 -11.82
C ALA A 138 18.59 15.44 -11.35
N ALA A 139 18.67 14.70 -10.24
CA ALA A 139 19.92 14.12 -9.75
C ALA A 139 20.49 13.07 -10.69
N PHE A 140 19.65 12.17 -11.21
CA PHE A 140 20.06 11.15 -12.19
C PHE A 140 20.58 11.79 -13.48
N SER A 141 19.93 12.84 -14.00
CA SER A 141 20.36 13.57 -15.19
C SER A 141 21.75 14.21 -15.03
N GLN A 142 22.16 14.55 -13.81
CA GLN A 142 23.50 15.12 -13.56
C GLN A 142 24.60 14.06 -13.59
N ILE A 143 24.27 12.80 -13.28
CA ILE A 143 25.27 11.72 -13.18
C ILE A 143 25.24 10.73 -14.35
N GLU A 144 24.19 10.70 -15.16
CA GLU A 144 23.95 9.66 -16.17
C GLU A 144 25.11 9.53 -17.17
N ALA A 145 25.68 10.65 -17.63
CA ALA A 145 26.82 10.62 -18.53
C ALA A 145 28.07 10.00 -17.87
N GLY A 146 28.25 10.22 -16.58
CA GLY A 146 29.32 9.61 -15.79
C GLY A 146 29.09 8.11 -15.58
N LEU A 147 27.84 7.68 -15.37
CA LEU A 147 27.48 6.26 -15.27
C LEU A 147 27.82 5.55 -16.61
N ARG A 148 27.38 6.10 -17.74
CA ARG A 148 27.71 5.56 -19.08
C ARG A 148 29.21 5.43 -19.28
N GLN A 149 29.97 6.48 -18.96
CA GLN A 149 31.43 6.46 -19.08
C GLN A 149 32.06 5.34 -18.24
N ILE A 150 31.56 5.09 -17.01
CA ILE A 150 32.05 3.98 -16.18
C ILE A 150 31.73 2.65 -16.85
N MET A 151 30.50 2.47 -17.32
CA MET A 151 30.06 1.22 -17.97
C MET A 151 30.86 0.92 -19.25
N ASP A 152 31.22 1.95 -20.04
CA ASP A 152 31.99 1.81 -21.28
C ASP A 152 33.44 1.36 -21.06
N ILE A 153 34.06 1.79 -19.96
CA ILE A 153 35.48 1.52 -19.70
C ILE A 153 35.72 0.34 -18.76
N ASP A 154 34.69 -0.13 -18.06
CA ASP A 154 34.79 -1.22 -17.08
C ASP A 154 34.48 -2.59 -17.72
N GLU A 155 35.28 -3.00 -18.69
CA GLU A 155 35.14 -4.28 -19.39
C GLU A 155 35.16 -5.50 -18.43
N THR A 156 35.68 -5.33 -17.22
CA THR A 156 35.83 -6.42 -16.25
C THR A 156 34.76 -6.39 -15.15
N HIS A 157 33.83 -5.46 -15.23
CA HIS A 157 32.73 -5.27 -14.25
C HIS A 157 33.19 -5.14 -12.78
N GLN A 158 34.35 -4.49 -12.56
CA GLN A 158 34.89 -4.31 -11.21
C GLN A 158 34.38 -3.03 -10.51
N ARG A 159 33.70 -2.14 -11.22
CA ARG A 159 33.14 -0.89 -10.70
C ARG A 159 31.64 -0.94 -10.47
N GLY A 160 31.07 -2.13 -10.36
CA GLY A 160 29.63 -2.33 -10.10
C GLY A 160 29.15 -1.62 -8.83
N ASP A 161 29.91 -1.73 -7.73
CA ASP A 161 29.55 -1.07 -6.47
C ASP A 161 29.48 0.45 -6.60
N GLU A 162 30.42 1.06 -7.37
CA GLU A 162 30.40 2.50 -7.62
C GLU A 162 29.18 2.94 -8.44
N LEU A 163 28.80 2.13 -9.45
CA LEU A 163 27.60 2.38 -10.26
C LEU A 163 26.34 2.31 -9.42
N ILE A 164 26.22 1.26 -8.60
CA ILE A 164 25.08 1.06 -7.70
C ILE A 164 24.99 2.18 -6.67
N GLU A 165 26.09 2.57 -6.04
CA GLU A 165 26.10 3.65 -5.07
C GLU A 165 25.66 4.99 -5.70
N LYS A 166 26.22 5.36 -6.86
CA LYS A 166 25.89 6.62 -7.53
C LYS A 166 24.44 6.66 -7.98
N CYS A 167 23.97 5.60 -8.65
CA CYS A 167 22.61 5.49 -9.10
C CYS A 167 21.61 5.45 -7.93
N GLY A 168 21.85 4.61 -6.92
CA GLY A 168 21.03 4.52 -5.73
C GLY A 168 20.92 5.84 -4.98
N ASN A 169 22.03 6.61 -4.89
CA ASN A 169 21.99 7.94 -4.29
C ASN A 169 21.09 8.93 -5.04
N ALA A 170 20.98 8.82 -6.36
CA ALA A 170 20.05 9.64 -7.15
C ALA A 170 18.58 9.19 -6.97
N LEU A 171 18.34 7.88 -6.94
CA LEU A 171 16.98 7.32 -6.88
C LEU A 171 16.34 7.43 -5.48
N LYS A 172 17.12 7.32 -4.40
CA LYS A 172 16.63 7.24 -3.01
C LYS A 172 15.78 8.41 -2.55
N THR A 173 15.85 9.55 -3.22
CA THR A 173 14.99 10.72 -2.91
C THR A 173 13.53 10.41 -3.13
N ALA A 174 13.20 9.62 -4.15
CA ALA A 174 11.84 9.17 -4.45
C ALA A 174 11.62 7.70 -4.04
N LEU A 175 12.54 6.82 -4.39
CA LEU A 175 12.45 5.37 -4.26
C LEU A 175 13.47 4.89 -3.22
N ARG A 176 13.07 4.78 -1.95
CA ARG A 176 14.02 4.60 -0.82
C ARG A 176 14.69 3.23 -0.82
N ASP A 177 13.93 2.17 -1.01
CA ASP A 177 14.39 0.79 -0.87
C ASP A 177 14.10 -0.02 -2.15
N THR A 178 14.28 0.61 -3.31
CA THR A 178 14.01 -0.04 -4.59
C THR A 178 15.24 -0.77 -5.10
N SER A 179 15.10 -2.05 -5.38
CA SER A 179 16.08 -2.82 -6.13
C SER A 179 16.11 -2.36 -7.58
N PHE A 180 17.32 -2.22 -8.13
CA PHE A 180 17.51 -1.86 -9.53
C PHE A 180 18.75 -2.53 -10.11
N GLU A 181 18.76 -2.64 -11.42
CA GLU A 181 19.88 -3.15 -12.18
C GLU A 181 20.28 -2.15 -13.27
N LEU A 182 21.55 -2.16 -13.63
CA LEU A 182 22.09 -1.36 -14.74
C LEU A 182 22.60 -2.30 -15.82
N GLY A 183 22.22 -2.03 -17.07
CA GLY A 183 22.57 -2.85 -18.21
C GLY A 183 22.85 -2.05 -19.48
N PHE A 184 23.23 -2.77 -20.54
CA PHE A 184 23.37 -2.23 -21.89
C PHE A 184 22.90 -3.30 -22.90
N ASN A 185 21.93 -2.96 -23.75
CA ASN A 185 21.34 -3.90 -24.70
C ASN A 185 21.99 -3.89 -26.10
N GLY A 186 23.13 -3.21 -26.26
CA GLY A 186 23.82 -3.04 -27.52
C GLY A 186 23.48 -1.74 -28.27
N GLU A 187 22.42 -1.04 -27.83
CA GLU A 187 21.98 0.24 -28.41
C GLU A 187 21.88 1.34 -27.34
N LYS A 188 21.17 1.05 -26.24
CA LYS A 188 20.98 1.97 -25.11
C LYS A 188 21.38 1.33 -23.79
N TYR A 189 21.75 2.17 -22.84
CA TYR A 189 21.88 1.78 -21.42
C TYR A 189 20.51 1.48 -20.85
N GLU A 190 20.48 0.67 -19.83
CA GLU A 190 19.23 0.26 -19.20
C GLU A 190 19.27 0.50 -17.68
N LEU A 191 18.21 1.12 -17.18
CA LEU A 191 17.89 1.16 -15.77
C LEU A 191 16.64 0.33 -15.57
N ILE A 192 16.78 -0.79 -14.86
CA ILE A 192 15.71 -1.75 -14.58
C ILE A 192 15.32 -1.57 -13.12
N LEU A 193 14.10 -1.11 -12.87
CA LEU A 193 13.53 -0.92 -11.54
C LEU A 193 12.73 -2.18 -11.20
N SER A 194 13.18 -2.95 -10.20
CA SER A 194 12.52 -4.20 -9.84
C SER A 194 11.44 -3.98 -8.78
N PRO A 195 10.20 -4.44 -9.01
CA PRO A 195 9.15 -4.52 -8.02
C PRO A 195 9.34 -5.66 -7.01
N GLU A 196 10.38 -6.50 -7.15
CA GLU A 196 10.67 -7.66 -6.28
C GLU A 196 9.47 -8.59 -6.11
N GLY A 197 8.76 -8.87 -7.20
CA GLY A 197 7.59 -9.74 -7.23
C GLY A 197 6.31 -9.12 -6.62
N LEU A 198 6.35 -7.87 -6.14
CA LEU A 198 5.22 -7.22 -5.48
C LEU A 198 4.42 -6.33 -6.45
N ARG A 199 3.15 -6.71 -6.68
CA ARG A 199 2.23 -5.93 -7.54
C ARG A 199 2.03 -4.50 -7.03
N SER A 200 2.02 -4.27 -5.73
CA SER A 200 1.91 -2.95 -5.10
C SER A 200 3.01 -2.00 -5.58
N ARG A 201 4.23 -2.48 -5.71
CA ARG A 201 5.39 -1.69 -6.15
C ARG A 201 5.35 -1.28 -7.61
N LEU A 202 4.56 -1.95 -8.45
CA LEU A 202 4.43 -1.54 -9.86
C LEU A 202 3.91 -0.10 -10.00
N PHE A 203 2.97 0.34 -9.14
CA PHE A 203 2.38 1.67 -9.25
C PHE A 203 3.40 2.81 -9.09
N PRO A 204 4.16 2.90 -7.98
CA PRO A 204 5.17 3.94 -7.84
C PRO A 204 6.29 3.84 -8.86
N LEU A 205 6.71 2.62 -9.25
CA LEU A 205 7.77 2.44 -10.23
C LEU A 205 7.36 2.84 -11.64
N VAL A 206 6.13 2.50 -12.06
CA VAL A 206 5.57 2.94 -13.35
C VAL A 206 5.36 4.46 -13.36
N TYR A 207 4.91 5.04 -12.25
CA TYR A 207 4.82 6.49 -12.13
C TYR A 207 6.21 7.13 -12.31
N PHE A 208 7.22 6.64 -11.60
CA PHE A 208 8.60 7.10 -11.70
C PHE A 208 9.15 6.98 -13.12
N GLN A 209 8.97 5.82 -13.77
CA GLN A 209 9.37 5.59 -15.16
C GLN A 209 8.77 6.62 -16.12
N LYS A 210 7.46 6.89 -16.02
CA LYS A 210 6.74 7.83 -16.89
C LYS A 210 7.20 9.29 -16.73
N GLN A 211 7.85 9.64 -15.63
CA GLN A 211 8.39 10.98 -15.38
C GLN A 211 9.86 11.13 -15.84
N ALA A 212 10.44 10.12 -16.48
CA ALA A 212 11.81 10.19 -16.98
C ALA A 212 11.96 11.32 -18.02
N PRO A 213 12.96 12.21 -17.89
CA PRO A 213 13.21 13.29 -18.82
C PRO A 213 13.60 12.77 -20.22
N GLU A 214 13.16 13.45 -21.27
CA GLU A 214 13.52 13.09 -22.66
C GLU A 214 15.04 13.00 -22.86
N SER A 215 15.81 13.90 -22.25
CA SER A 215 17.28 13.88 -22.33
C SER A 215 17.91 12.61 -21.73
N VAL A 216 17.28 11.99 -20.72
CA VAL A 216 17.70 10.68 -20.21
C VAL A 216 17.30 9.59 -21.18
N LEU A 217 16.06 9.64 -21.70
CA LEU A 217 15.52 8.64 -22.62
C LEU A 217 16.25 8.60 -23.99
N GLU A 218 17.01 9.65 -24.35
CA GLU A 218 17.89 9.62 -25.53
C GLU A 218 18.94 8.51 -25.42
N HIS A 219 19.43 8.24 -24.21
CA HIS A 219 20.52 7.32 -23.95
C HIS A 219 20.14 6.08 -23.14
N TRP A 220 19.03 6.14 -22.41
CA TRP A 220 18.60 5.11 -21.47
C TRP A 220 17.23 4.55 -21.82
N ASN A 221 17.07 3.25 -21.68
CA ASN A 221 15.77 2.61 -21.50
C ASN A 221 15.50 2.49 -19.99
N ILE A 222 14.31 2.88 -19.57
CA ILE A 222 13.88 2.74 -18.17
C ILE A 222 12.82 1.65 -18.14
N TRP A 223 13.13 0.54 -17.51
CA TRP A 223 12.22 -0.61 -17.40
C TRP A 223 11.66 -0.74 -16.00
N VAL A 224 10.41 -1.13 -15.88
CA VAL A 224 9.81 -1.61 -14.63
C VAL A 224 9.68 -3.11 -14.74
N GLY A 225 10.41 -3.81 -13.88
CA GLY A 225 10.58 -5.26 -13.92
C GLY A 225 11.67 -5.72 -14.91
N ARG A 226 12.31 -6.81 -14.52
CA ARG A 226 13.32 -7.48 -15.34
C ARG A 226 12.70 -7.95 -16.65
N GLN A 227 13.41 -7.71 -17.75
CA GLN A 227 13.00 -8.15 -19.09
C GLN A 227 13.47 -9.57 -19.36
N PRO A 228 12.75 -10.36 -20.18
CA PRO A 228 13.23 -11.68 -20.57
C PRO A 228 14.62 -11.59 -21.22
N CYS A 229 15.53 -12.46 -20.78
CA CYS A 229 16.90 -12.52 -21.27
C CYS A 229 17.28 -13.94 -21.66
N GLU A 230 17.43 -14.21 -22.95
CA GLU A 230 17.88 -15.51 -23.45
C GLU A 230 19.32 -15.79 -23.03
N GLY A 231 19.58 -17.02 -22.58
CA GLY A 231 20.92 -17.47 -22.17
C GLY A 231 21.41 -16.88 -20.84
N PHE A 232 20.51 -16.31 -20.04
CA PHE A 232 20.84 -15.81 -18.72
C PHE A 232 21.41 -16.94 -17.84
N GLU A 233 22.52 -16.62 -17.18
CA GLU A 233 23.22 -17.52 -16.25
C GLU A 233 23.29 -16.87 -14.88
N LEU A 234 22.73 -17.53 -13.88
CA LEU A 234 22.78 -17.10 -12.50
C LEU A 234 23.91 -17.80 -11.74
N ARG A 235 24.70 -17.04 -11.01
CA ARG A 235 25.70 -17.56 -10.08
C ARG A 235 25.23 -17.44 -8.63
N ALA A 236 24.96 -18.60 -8.02
CA ALA A 236 24.60 -18.70 -6.60
C ALA A 236 25.77 -19.34 -5.81
N GLY A 237 26.73 -18.53 -5.39
CA GLY A 237 27.99 -18.99 -4.85
C GLY A 237 28.89 -19.65 -5.92
N GLU A 238 29.24 -20.93 -5.74
CA GLU A 238 29.99 -21.70 -6.73
C GLU A 238 29.09 -22.42 -7.77
N ILE A 239 27.76 -22.30 -7.61
CA ILE A 239 26.79 -22.97 -8.47
C ILE A 239 26.43 -22.03 -9.63
N GLU A 240 26.63 -22.49 -10.85
CA GLU A 240 26.14 -21.86 -12.07
C GLU A 240 24.87 -22.59 -12.53
N VAL A 241 23.76 -21.86 -12.65
CA VAL A 241 22.47 -22.40 -13.05
C VAL A 241 21.83 -21.56 -14.15
N ARG A 242 21.15 -22.22 -15.09
CA ARG A 242 20.44 -21.62 -16.22
C ARG A 242 19.01 -22.16 -16.28
N ALA A 243 18.17 -21.52 -17.08
CA ALA A 243 16.79 -21.94 -17.25
C ALA A 243 16.65 -23.38 -17.78
N GLU A 244 17.60 -23.86 -18.61
CA GLU A 244 17.63 -25.24 -19.13
C GLU A 244 17.82 -26.29 -18.02
N ASP A 245 18.42 -25.91 -16.88
CA ASP A 245 18.67 -26.80 -15.75
C ASP A 245 17.43 -27.00 -14.87
N VAL A 246 16.37 -26.21 -15.09
CA VAL A 246 15.16 -26.19 -14.26
C VAL A 246 14.02 -26.93 -14.95
N GLN A 247 13.45 -27.91 -14.27
CA GLN A 247 12.26 -28.63 -14.66
C GLN A 247 11.03 -27.95 -14.07
N VAL A 248 9.96 -27.82 -14.88
CA VAL A 248 8.73 -27.12 -14.52
C VAL A 248 7.52 -28.00 -14.75
N TRP A 249 6.62 -27.97 -13.79
CA TRP A 249 5.23 -28.43 -13.90
C TRP A 249 4.33 -27.21 -13.67
N ALA A 250 3.47 -26.91 -14.62
CA ALA A 250 2.56 -25.76 -14.57
C ALA A 250 1.12 -26.20 -14.71
N GLU A 251 0.25 -25.65 -13.85
CA GLU A 251 -1.19 -25.89 -13.88
C GLU A 251 -1.92 -24.55 -13.97
N LYS A 252 -2.78 -24.40 -14.98
CA LYS A 252 -3.60 -23.20 -15.15
C LYS A 252 -4.69 -23.14 -14.07
N THR A 253 -4.83 -22.00 -13.39
CA THR A 253 -5.91 -21.71 -12.43
C THR A 253 -7.16 -21.16 -13.13
N ALA A 254 -8.27 -21.07 -12.39
CA ALA A 254 -9.52 -20.49 -12.91
C ALA A 254 -9.39 -18.99 -13.24
N ASP A 255 -8.45 -18.28 -12.59
CA ASP A 255 -8.30 -16.83 -12.70
C ASP A 255 -7.32 -16.40 -13.80
N ASN A 256 -7.10 -17.24 -14.82
CA ASN A 256 -6.14 -17.00 -15.90
C ASN A 256 -4.69 -16.78 -15.39
N GLN A 257 -4.36 -17.44 -14.29
CA GLN A 257 -3.02 -17.55 -13.74
C GLN A 257 -2.54 -19.00 -13.80
N MET A 258 -1.37 -19.28 -13.26
CA MET A 258 -0.83 -20.64 -13.16
C MET A 258 -0.14 -20.84 -11.82
N ASN A 259 -0.17 -22.08 -11.36
CA ASN A 259 0.70 -22.57 -10.31
C ASN A 259 1.91 -23.24 -10.95
N LEU A 260 3.11 -22.94 -10.46
CA LEU A 260 4.36 -23.52 -10.88
C LEU A 260 4.94 -24.40 -9.78
N VAL A 261 5.42 -25.58 -10.15
CA VAL A 261 6.30 -26.38 -9.29
C VAL A 261 7.62 -26.55 -10.03
N LEU A 262 8.72 -26.18 -9.39
CA LEU A 262 10.05 -26.19 -9.98
C LEU A 262 10.93 -27.24 -9.31
N TYR A 263 11.82 -27.82 -10.10
CA TYR A 263 12.90 -28.67 -9.62
C TYR A 263 14.21 -28.34 -10.35
N CYS A 264 15.29 -28.19 -9.59
CA CYS A 264 16.62 -28.02 -10.14
C CYS A 264 17.63 -28.87 -9.33
N GLU A 265 18.22 -29.89 -9.97
CA GLU A 265 19.19 -30.77 -9.30
C GLU A 265 20.40 -29.98 -8.78
N LYS A 266 20.92 -29.04 -9.57
CA LYS A 266 22.07 -28.20 -9.20
C LYS A 266 21.81 -27.34 -7.94
N LEU A 267 20.58 -26.89 -7.73
CA LEU A 267 20.21 -26.06 -6.59
C LEU A 267 19.79 -26.87 -5.34
N THR A 268 19.67 -28.20 -5.45
CA THR A 268 19.25 -29.05 -4.33
C THR A 268 20.14 -28.90 -3.06
N PRO A 269 21.48 -28.78 -3.17
CA PRO A 269 22.32 -28.53 -1.98
C PRO A 269 22.01 -27.16 -1.35
N LEU A 270 21.88 -26.09 -2.17
CA LEU A 270 21.59 -24.73 -1.71
C LEU A 270 20.22 -24.65 -1.05
N LEU A 271 19.20 -25.29 -1.63
CA LEU A 271 17.84 -25.35 -1.07
C LEU A 271 17.79 -26.04 0.31
N LYS A 272 18.74 -26.94 0.62
CA LYS A 272 18.83 -27.58 1.92
C LYS A 272 19.57 -26.75 2.97
N GLU A 273 20.61 -26.03 2.57
CA GLU A 273 21.48 -25.26 3.45
C GLU A 273 20.97 -23.82 3.65
N GLU A 274 20.53 -23.17 2.58
CA GLU A 274 20.04 -21.79 2.52
C GLU A 274 18.74 -21.74 1.67
N PRO A 275 17.58 -22.23 2.18
CA PRO A 275 16.34 -22.36 1.39
C PRO A 275 15.93 -21.04 0.68
N ASP A 276 15.95 -19.92 1.39
CA ASP A 276 15.55 -18.60 0.86
C ASP A 276 16.39 -18.20 -0.36
N ARG A 277 17.68 -18.49 -0.33
CA ARG A 277 18.58 -18.19 -1.44
C ARG A 277 18.33 -19.12 -2.63
N GLY A 278 17.99 -20.37 -2.38
CA GLY A 278 17.58 -21.31 -3.42
C GLY A 278 16.25 -20.91 -4.08
N TRP A 279 15.29 -20.48 -3.29
CA TRP A 279 14.01 -19.93 -3.78
C TRP A 279 14.22 -18.67 -4.60
N TRP A 280 15.03 -17.73 -4.10
CA TRP A 280 15.39 -16.52 -4.82
C TRP A 280 16.02 -16.82 -6.19
N ALA A 281 16.95 -17.79 -6.25
CA ALA A 281 17.61 -18.18 -7.50
C ALA A 281 16.62 -18.73 -8.52
N LEU A 282 15.64 -19.55 -8.11
CA LEU A 282 14.61 -20.07 -8.99
C LEU A 282 13.64 -18.97 -9.44
N SER A 283 13.24 -18.08 -8.55
CA SER A 283 12.41 -16.93 -8.90
C SER A 283 13.08 -16.03 -9.93
N MET A 284 14.38 -15.72 -9.75
CA MET A 284 15.17 -14.96 -10.71
C MET A 284 15.21 -15.61 -12.09
N LEU A 285 15.37 -16.94 -12.18
CA LEU A 285 15.35 -17.66 -13.46
C LEU A 285 13.98 -17.59 -14.13
N VAL A 286 12.89 -17.64 -13.36
CA VAL A 286 11.53 -17.43 -13.90
C VAL A 286 11.37 -16.01 -14.43
N ASP A 287 11.79 -14.99 -13.66
CA ASP A 287 11.73 -13.58 -14.08
C ASP A 287 12.53 -13.33 -15.37
N GLN A 288 13.70 -13.93 -15.46
CA GLN A 288 14.54 -13.82 -16.67
C GLN A 288 14.00 -14.62 -17.86
N THR A 289 13.09 -15.57 -17.62
CA THR A 289 12.49 -16.37 -18.70
C THR A 289 11.25 -15.73 -19.30
N ILE A 290 10.33 -15.22 -18.47
CA ILE A 290 9.05 -14.66 -18.94
C ILE A 290 8.91 -13.15 -18.69
N GLY A 291 9.86 -12.54 -18.00
CA GLY A 291 9.79 -11.16 -17.53
C GLY A 291 9.11 -11.05 -16.16
N GLU A 292 9.64 -10.18 -15.30
CA GLU A 292 9.15 -10.02 -13.91
C GLU A 292 7.69 -9.53 -13.86
N VAL A 293 7.28 -8.64 -14.77
CA VAL A 293 5.88 -8.20 -14.88
C VAL A 293 4.96 -9.37 -15.24
N SER A 294 5.40 -10.26 -16.16
CA SER A 294 4.65 -11.47 -16.49
C SER A 294 4.58 -12.44 -15.32
N ALA A 295 5.67 -12.60 -14.57
CA ALA A 295 5.68 -13.44 -13.36
C ALA A 295 4.66 -12.93 -12.33
N ILE A 296 4.65 -11.63 -12.03
CA ILE A 296 3.67 -11.00 -11.13
C ILE A 296 2.22 -11.18 -11.65
N ALA A 297 2.03 -11.09 -12.96
CA ALA A 297 0.71 -11.19 -13.57
C ALA A 297 0.14 -12.61 -13.56
N LEU A 298 0.99 -13.59 -13.86
CA LEU A 298 0.56 -14.92 -14.28
C LEU A 298 0.78 -16.00 -13.21
N ILE A 299 1.72 -15.82 -12.28
CA ILE A 299 2.03 -16.85 -11.30
C ILE A 299 1.21 -16.60 -10.03
N ALA A 300 0.25 -17.50 -9.77
CA ALA A 300 -0.56 -17.49 -8.56
C ALA A 300 0.10 -18.22 -7.41
N GLY A 301 0.81 -19.30 -7.70
CA GLY A 301 1.53 -20.12 -6.74
C GLY A 301 2.88 -20.57 -7.30
N PHE A 302 3.88 -20.60 -6.43
CA PHE A 302 5.24 -21.01 -6.75
C PHE A 302 5.69 -21.98 -5.67
N ASP A 303 6.10 -23.17 -6.08
CA ASP A 303 6.59 -24.21 -5.15
C ASP A 303 7.87 -24.86 -5.68
N VAL A 304 8.68 -25.41 -4.81
CA VAL A 304 9.93 -26.04 -5.14
C VAL A 304 9.92 -27.50 -4.67
N SER A 305 10.06 -28.42 -5.63
CA SER A 305 10.13 -29.84 -5.33
C SER A 305 11.56 -30.25 -4.92
N ALA A 306 11.66 -31.09 -3.90
CA ALA A 306 12.93 -31.68 -3.48
C ALA A 306 13.44 -32.80 -4.42
N GLN A 307 12.57 -33.33 -5.30
CA GLN A 307 12.84 -34.44 -6.21
C GLN A 307 12.04 -34.23 -7.52
N PRO A 308 12.48 -34.78 -8.64
CA PRO A 308 11.67 -34.81 -9.85
C PRO A 308 10.32 -35.49 -9.59
N LYS A 309 9.24 -34.99 -10.20
CA LYS A 309 7.96 -35.69 -10.17
C LYS A 309 7.94 -36.83 -11.18
N ASP A 310 7.05 -37.81 -10.98
CA ASP A 310 6.84 -38.93 -11.92
C ASP A 310 6.18 -38.49 -13.23
N GLU A 311 5.58 -37.29 -13.25
CA GLU A 311 4.95 -36.68 -14.41
C GLU A 311 6.00 -36.04 -15.35
N PRO A 312 5.74 -36.01 -16.69
CA PRO A 312 6.64 -35.36 -17.62
C PRO A 312 6.82 -33.87 -17.25
N ALA A 313 8.08 -33.46 -17.10
CA ALA A 313 8.46 -32.08 -16.91
C ALA A 313 8.77 -31.41 -18.24
N MET A 314 8.68 -30.09 -18.29
CA MET A 314 9.28 -29.29 -19.36
C MET A 314 10.45 -28.47 -18.83
N PRO A 315 11.43 -28.09 -19.65
CA PRO A 315 12.46 -27.15 -19.21
C PRO A 315 11.83 -25.75 -19.04
N LEU A 316 12.37 -24.96 -18.10
CA LEU A 316 11.87 -23.60 -17.83
C LEU A 316 11.91 -22.72 -19.09
N THR A 317 12.85 -22.95 -20.00
CA THR A 317 12.95 -22.23 -21.29
C THR A 317 11.71 -22.34 -22.17
N GLU A 318 10.88 -23.37 -22.00
CA GLU A 318 9.63 -23.56 -22.74
C GLU A 318 8.41 -22.89 -22.07
N LEU A 319 8.60 -22.22 -20.92
CA LEU A 319 7.51 -21.56 -20.18
C LEU A 319 6.81 -20.46 -21.01
N PRO A 320 7.50 -19.64 -21.83
CA PRO A 320 6.84 -18.64 -22.68
C PRO A 320 5.85 -19.26 -23.68
N GLU A 321 6.23 -20.37 -24.33
CA GLU A 321 5.38 -21.10 -25.28
C GLU A 321 4.19 -21.75 -24.56
N LEU A 322 4.41 -22.28 -23.37
CA LEU A 322 3.32 -22.84 -22.57
C LEU A 322 2.31 -21.76 -22.18
N VAL A 323 2.75 -20.59 -21.71
CA VAL A 323 1.89 -19.44 -21.42
C VAL A 323 0.98 -19.11 -22.60
N GLN A 324 1.56 -19.01 -23.80
CA GLN A 324 0.81 -18.74 -25.03
C GLN A 324 -0.16 -19.87 -25.38
N SER A 325 0.24 -21.13 -25.21
CA SER A 325 -0.61 -22.30 -25.46
C SER A 325 -1.83 -22.38 -24.53
N MET A 326 -1.69 -21.83 -23.30
CA MET A 326 -2.78 -21.70 -22.34
C MET A 326 -3.72 -20.52 -22.66
N GLY A 327 -3.44 -19.74 -23.71
CA GLY A 327 -4.18 -18.53 -24.08
C GLY A 327 -3.93 -17.36 -23.15
N LEU A 328 -2.79 -17.35 -22.45
CA LEU A 328 -2.35 -16.25 -21.60
C LEU A 328 -1.40 -15.33 -22.37
N SER A 329 -1.31 -14.07 -21.94
CA SER A 329 -0.44 -13.07 -22.58
C SER A 329 0.75 -12.75 -21.67
N LEU A 330 1.93 -12.65 -22.29
CA LEU A 330 3.12 -12.13 -21.61
C LEU A 330 3.07 -10.60 -21.57
N TRP A 331 3.49 -10.02 -20.47
CA TRP A 331 3.54 -8.59 -20.24
C TRP A 331 5.00 -8.12 -20.11
N ARG A 332 5.39 -7.19 -20.96
CA ARG A 332 6.73 -6.59 -20.91
C ARG A 332 6.76 -5.21 -20.28
N ASP A 333 5.67 -4.47 -20.41
CA ASP A 333 5.55 -3.11 -19.88
C ASP A 333 4.62 -3.09 -18.68
N GLY A 334 5.12 -2.56 -17.55
CA GLY A 334 4.36 -2.46 -16.31
C GLY A 334 3.14 -1.54 -16.42
N SER A 335 3.20 -0.49 -17.27
CA SER A 335 2.07 0.41 -17.51
C SER A 335 0.94 -0.29 -18.24
N ASP A 336 1.28 -0.99 -19.35
CA ASP A 336 0.28 -1.74 -20.14
C ASP A 336 -0.39 -2.80 -19.26
N TYR A 337 0.39 -3.49 -18.43
CA TYR A 337 -0.16 -4.46 -17.50
C TYR A 337 -1.12 -3.80 -16.51
N LEU A 338 -0.72 -2.72 -15.83
CA LEU A 338 -1.55 -2.04 -14.85
C LEU A 338 -2.86 -1.50 -15.47
N GLU A 339 -2.80 -0.97 -16.71
CA GLU A 339 -3.99 -0.46 -17.39
C GLU A 339 -5.03 -1.55 -17.68
N ASN A 340 -4.59 -2.80 -17.86
CA ASN A 340 -5.43 -3.95 -18.22
C ASN A 340 -5.63 -4.98 -17.08
N SER A 341 -5.14 -4.71 -15.87
CA SER A 341 -5.04 -5.70 -14.80
C SER A 341 -6.21 -5.68 -13.79
N TYR A 342 -7.39 -5.21 -14.19
CA TYR A 342 -8.55 -5.23 -13.31
C TYR A 342 -8.99 -6.67 -13.04
N ILE A 343 -9.13 -7.01 -11.77
CA ILE A 343 -9.65 -8.28 -11.27
C ILE A 343 -11.01 -8.00 -10.64
N ALA A 344 -12.05 -8.64 -11.18
CA ALA A 344 -13.39 -8.57 -10.60
C ALA A 344 -13.47 -9.47 -9.36
N TYR A 345 -14.24 -9.03 -8.37
CA TYR A 345 -14.51 -9.80 -7.18
C TYR A 345 -15.96 -9.65 -6.72
N GLU A 346 -16.45 -10.66 -6.00
CA GLU A 346 -17.75 -10.68 -5.36
C GLU A 346 -17.57 -10.99 -3.88
N LEU A 347 -18.34 -10.32 -3.03
CA LEU A 347 -18.34 -10.49 -1.58
C LEU A 347 -19.76 -10.74 -1.08
N GLU A 348 -19.89 -11.32 0.10
CA GLU A 348 -21.17 -11.43 0.78
C GLU A 348 -21.40 -10.17 1.64
N PRO A 349 -22.36 -9.29 1.27
CA PRO A 349 -22.52 -8.01 1.91
C PRO A 349 -23.18 -8.11 3.29
N VAL A 350 -22.69 -7.33 4.25
CA VAL A 350 -23.37 -7.11 5.52
C VAL A 350 -24.58 -6.21 5.29
N LYS A 351 -25.75 -6.63 5.79
CA LYS A 351 -27.04 -5.93 5.61
C LYS A 351 -27.38 -4.99 6.78
N ASP A 352 -26.37 -4.31 7.27
CA ASP A 352 -26.50 -3.32 8.33
C ASP A 352 -25.95 -1.98 7.80
N PRO A 353 -26.78 -0.92 7.70
CA PRO A 353 -26.33 0.39 7.22
C PRO A 353 -25.35 1.08 8.17
N GLU A 354 -25.30 0.67 9.45
CA GLU A 354 -24.38 1.20 10.46
C GLU A 354 -23.06 0.39 10.54
N ALA A 355 -22.92 -0.65 9.69
CA ALA A 355 -21.66 -1.40 9.63
C ALA A 355 -20.52 -0.54 9.08
N ASP A 356 -19.29 -0.93 9.40
CA ASP A 356 -18.09 -0.26 8.87
C ASP A 356 -18.09 -0.19 7.34
N TRP A 357 -17.44 0.83 6.80
CA TRP A 357 -17.29 1.05 5.36
C TRP A 357 -16.85 -0.23 4.64
N ARG A 358 -17.37 -0.44 3.42
CA ARG A 358 -17.08 -1.57 2.52
C ARG A 358 -17.62 -2.94 2.95
N LEU A 359 -18.12 -3.13 4.17
CA LEU A 359 -18.74 -4.40 4.56
C LEU A 359 -20.07 -4.64 3.83
N ASP A 360 -20.68 -3.60 3.27
CA ASP A 360 -21.89 -3.67 2.44
C ASP A 360 -21.62 -4.03 0.96
N VAL A 361 -20.33 -4.16 0.56
CA VAL A 361 -19.94 -4.44 -0.83
C VAL A 361 -20.35 -5.84 -1.25
N TYR A 362 -20.99 -5.95 -2.41
CA TYR A 362 -21.32 -7.23 -3.04
C TYR A 362 -20.56 -7.49 -4.34
N THR A 363 -20.06 -6.44 -5.04
CA THR A 363 -19.26 -6.61 -6.27
C THR A 363 -18.31 -5.44 -6.46
N GLY A 364 -17.16 -5.73 -7.06
CA GLY A 364 -16.18 -4.71 -7.39
C GLY A 364 -15.14 -5.21 -8.39
N SER A 365 -14.25 -4.32 -8.77
CA SER A 365 -13.04 -4.64 -9.51
C SER A 365 -11.87 -3.80 -9.01
N CYS A 366 -10.69 -4.41 -8.92
CA CYS A 366 -9.51 -3.74 -8.40
C CYS A 366 -8.24 -4.20 -9.15
N ARG A 367 -7.32 -3.26 -9.39
CA ARG A 367 -5.97 -3.58 -9.92
C ARG A 367 -5.05 -4.14 -8.84
N LEU A 368 -5.38 -3.91 -7.57
CA LEU A 368 -4.59 -4.34 -6.42
C LEU A 368 -5.48 -5.05 -5.37
N PRO A 369 -5.94 -6.29 -5.67
CA PRO A 369 -6.86 -7.03 -4.80
C PRO A 369 -6.35 -7.26 -3.38
N VAL A 370 -5.03 -7.30 -3.17
CA VAL A 370 -4.43 -7.46 -1.84
C VAL A 370 -4.93 -6.40 -0.87
N MET A 371 -5.11 -5.15 -1.29
CA MET A 371 -5.62 -4.09 -0.43
C MET A 371 -7.07 -4.34 0.02
N ILE A 372 -7.88 -4.96 -0.83
CA ILE A 372 -9.26 -5.32 -0.46
C ILE A 372 -9.24 -6.42 0.60
N ASN A 373 -8.41 -7.44 0.40
CA ASN A 373 -8.26 -8.54 1.35
C ASN A 373 -7.70 -8.05 2.70
N GLU A 374 -6.69 -7.18 2.67
CA GLU A 374 -6.12 -6.57 3.87
C GLU A 374 -7.15 -5.73 4.63
N TYR A 375 -7.93 -4.91 3.92
CA TYR A 375 -9.00 -4.13 4.54
C TYR A 375 -10.01 -5.03 5.26
N MET A 376 -10.47 -6.11 4.60
CA MET A 376 -11.40 -7.08 5.20
C MET A 376 -10.80 -7.86 6.38
N ALA A 377 -9.48 -7.99 6.42
CA ALA A 377 -8.74 -8.65 7.50
C ALA A 377 -8.27 -7.67 8.59
N ALA A 378 -8.63 -6.38 8.52
CA ALA A 378 -8.11 -5.31 9.37
C ALA A 378 -6.57 -5.24 9.38
N CYS A 379 -5.93 -5.49 8.22
CA CYS A 379 -4.50 -5.42 8.00
C CYS A 379 -4.16 -4.18 7.17
N THR A 380 -2.98 -3.59 7.36
CA THR A 380 -2.56 -2.35 6.70
C THR A 380 -1.20 -2.46 6.01
N ASP A 381 -0.67 -3.67 5.80
CA ASP A 381 0.71 -3.88 5.34
C ASP A 381 1.02 -3.14 4.03
N THR A 382 0.17 -3.28 3.01
CA THR A 382 0.32 -2.58 1.73
C THR A 382 0.14 -1.07 1.87
N VAL A 383 -0.80 -0.60 2.68
CA VAL A 383 -1.01 0.83 2.96
C VAL A 383 0.22 1.41 3.65
N ASP A 384 0.77 0.72 4.64
CA ASP A 384 1.97 1.15 5.36
C ASP A 384 3.21 1.15 4.46
N GLU A 385 3.31 0.21 3.52
CA GLU A 385 4.37 0.20 2.51
C GLU A 385 4.29 1.45 1.61
N TYR A 386 3.12 1.82 1.14
CA TYR A 386 2.92 3.06 0.40
C TYR A 386 3.26 4.31 1.23
N HIS A 387 2.85 4.35 2.49
CA HIS A 387 3.19 5.46 3.38
C HIS A 387 4.70 5.61 3.60
N ARG A 388 5.46 4.51 3.60
CA ARG A 388 6.93 4.56 3.65
C ARG A 388 7.54 5.32 2.47
N ASP A 389 6.86 5.30 1.33
CA ASP A 389 7.24 6.07 0.14
C ASP A 389 6.51 7.41 0.03
N GLY A 390 5.70 7.78 1.02
CA GLY A 390 4.93 9.03 1.05
C GLY A 390 3.80 9.04 0.02
N ILE A 391 3.24 7.88 -0.27
CA ILE A 391 2.08 7.67 -1.12
C ILE A 391 0.88 7.37 -0.22
N VAL A 392 -0.26 7.98 -0.48
CA VAL A 392 -1.51 7.75 0.25
C VAL A 392 -2.38 6.79 -0.52
N ALA A 393 -2.91 5.78 0.15
CA ALA A 393 -3.91 4.88 -0.42
C ALA A 393 -5.24 5.02 0.33
N GLY A 394 -6.36 4.95 -0.39
CA GLY A 394 -7.67 5.10 0.22
C GLY A 394 -8.82 4.86 -0.76
N PHE A 395 -10.01 5.17 -0.33
CA PHE A 395 -11.21 5.14 -1.17
C PHE A 395 -12.11 6.34 -0.91
N LEU A 396 -12.87 6.73 -1.92
CA LEU A 396 -14.00 7.64 -1.79
C LEU A 396 -15.28 6.82 -1.70
N CYS A 397 -16.16 7.23 -0.80
CA CYS A 397 -17.46 6.61 -0.57
C CYS A 397 -18.56 7.59 -0.96
N TYR A 398 -19.64 7.09 -1.58
CA TYR A 398 -20.80 7.88 -1.94
C TYR A 398 -22.08 7.05 -1.81
N PRO A 399 -23.23 7.64 -1.36
CA PRO A 399 -24.46 6.90 -1.22
C PRO A 399 -25.02 6.47 -2.58
N VAL A 400 -25.71 5.32 -2.62
CA VAL A 400 -26.33 4.77 -3.84
C VAL A 400 -27.86 4.73 -3.78
N ASP A 401 -28.50 5.32 -2.76
CA ASP A 401 -29.93 5.30 -2.53
C ASP A 401 -30.73 6.05 -3.62
N ASP A 402 -30.16 7.09 -4.20
CA ASP A 402 -30.77 7.89 -5.25
C ASP A 402 -30.84 7.16 -6.59
N PHE A 403 -30.05 6.08 -6.77
CA PHE A 403 -30.04 5.31 -8.00
C PHE A 403 -31.10 4.19 -7.92
N THR A 404 -32.19 4.34 -8.67
CA THR A 404 -33.34 3.43 -8.65
C THR A 404 -33.73 2.97 -10.06
N GLY A 405 -34.57 1.92 -10.16
CA GLY A 405 -35.13 1.44 -11.42
C GLY A 405 -34.28 0.37 -12.13
N GLU A 406 -34.66 0.02 -13.35
CA GLU A 406 -34.06 -1.07 -14.13
C GLU A 406 -32.60 -0.78 -14.55
N GLU A 407 -32.23 0.49 -14.70
CA GLU A 407 -30.87 0.92 -15.10
C GLU A 407 -29.99 1.31 -13.90
N ARG A 408 -30.38 0.98 -12.66
CA ARG A 408 -29.62 1.33 -11.43
C ARG A 408 -28.13 1.04 -11.51
N ALA A 409 -27.79 -0.19 -11.94
CA ALA A 409 -26.38 -0.60 -12.01
C ALA A 409 -25.56 0.29 -12.98
N LYS A 410 -26.13 0.60 -14.14
CA LYS A 410 -25.51 1.49 -15.12
C LYS A 410 -25.36 2.90 -14.57
N ALA A 411 -26.40 3.45 -13.94
CA ALA A 411 -26.36 4.79 -13.38
C ALA A 411 -25.27 4.95 -12.29
N ILE A 412 -25.06 3.93 -11.47
CA ILE A 412 -23.97 3.90 -10.47
C ILE A 412 -22.60 3.89 -11.15
N LEU A 413 -22.43 3.10 -12.22
CA LEU A 413 -21.17 3.05 -12.97
C LEU A 413 -20.89 4.38 -13.69
N ASP A 414 -21.88 4.95 -14.37
CA ASP A 414 -21.78 6.23 -15.05
C ASP A 414 -21.40 7.35 -14.04
N PHE A 415 -22.04 7.39 -12.87
CA PHE A 415 -21.70 8.33 -11.81
C PHE A 415 -20.26 8.15 -11.30
N ARG A 416 -19.80 6.92 -11.12
CA ARG A 416 -18.42 6.61 -10.70
C ARG A 416 -17.41 7.10 -11.72
N ASP A 417 -17.68 6.91 -13.01
CA ASP A 417 -16.83 7.38 -14.10
C ASP A 417 -16.78 8.91 -14.15
N ASP A 418 -17.93 9.59 -14.01
CA ASP A 418 -18.00 11.07 -13.93
C ASP A 418 -17.26 11.62 -12.71
N LEU A 419 -17.35 10.95 -11.56
CA LEU A 419 -16.62 11.30 -10.34
C LEU A 419 -15.12 11.18 -10.56
N ARG A 420 -14.65 10.04 -11.10
CA ARG A 420 -13.24 9.82 -11.47
C ARG A 420 -12.72 10.91 -12.40
N ASP A 421 -13.44 11.21 -13.48
CA ASP A 421 -13.03 12.20 -14.46
C ASP A 421 -13.03 13.63 -13.86
N THR A 422 -13.91 13.89 -12.91
CA THR A 422 -13.95 15.17 -12.19
C THR A 422 -12.73 15.32 -11.27
N ILE A 423 -12.33 14.25 -10.58
CA ILE A 423 -11.13 14.25 -9.74
C ILE A 423 -9.88 14.44 -10.58
N LEU A 424 -9.73 13.69 -11.68
CA LEU A 424 -8.58 13.81 -12.58
C LEU A 424 -8.45 15.25 -13.15
N ARG A 425 -9.57 15.90 -13.48
CA ARG A 425 -9.56 17.30 -13.96
C ARG A 425 -9.15 18.30 -12.87
N LYS A 426 -9.43 18.03 -11.60
CA LYS A 426 -9.15 18.94 -10.49
C LYS A 426 -7.78 18.70 -9.85
N ALA A 427 -7.43 17.45 -9.62
CA ALA A 427 -6.18 17.07 -8.96
C ALA A 427 -4.99 16.96 -9.94
N GLY A 428 -5.28 16.68 -11.22
CA GLY A 428 -4.29 16.31 -12.23
C GLY A 428 -4.10 14.80 -12.32
N ALA A 429 -4.01 14.28 -13.54
CA ALA A 429 -3.84 12.85 -13.78
C ALA A 429 -2.51 12.30 -13.25
N GLU A 430 -1.56 13.20 -13.01
CA GLU A 430 -0.26 12.88 -12.43
C GLU A 430 -0.24 12.83 -10.89
N SER A 431 -1.36 13.16 -10.23
CA SER A 431 -1.44 13.20 -8.76
C SER A 431 -2.26 12.06 -8.16
N VAL A 432 -3.04 11.35 -8.97
CA VAL A 432 -3.95 10.29 -8.50
C VAL A 432 -3.97 9.14 -9.49
N ALA A 433 -3.81 7.92 -9.01
CA ALA A 433 -4.05 6.71 -9.78
C ALA A 433 -5.22 5.93 -9.17
N PHE A 434 -6.26 5.68 -9.97
CA PHE A 434 -7.40 4.88 -9.52
C PHE A 434 -7.08 3.40 -9.60
N LEU A 435 -7.37 2.70 -8.52
CA LEU A 435 -7.14 1.24 -8.39
C LEU A 435 -8.35 0.44 -8.83
N GLY A 436 -9.54 0.99 -8.70
CA GLY A 436 -10.79 0.30 -9.02
C GLY A 436 -11.99 0.93 -8.34
N GLY A 437 -13.02 0.12 -8.11
CA GLY A 437 -14.20 0.55 -7.39
C GLY A 437 -15.13 -0.61 -7.09
N ALA A 438 -16.05 -0.37 -6.16
CA ALA A 438 -17.00 -1.36 -5.70
C ALA A 438 -18.42 -0.78 -5.61
N THR A 439 -19.41 -1.68 -5.59
CA THR A 439 -20.80 -1.35 -5.36
C THR A 439 -21.29 -2.15 -4.17
N GLY A 440 -21.77 -1.45 -3.17
CA GLY A 440 -22.39 -1.99 -1.99
C GLY A 440 -23.92 -1.87 -2.02
N LEU A 441 -24.53 -2.31 -0.94
CA LEU A 441 -25.99 -2.19 -0.74
C LEU A 441 -26.40 -0.74 -0.53
N TYR A 442 -25.56 0.03 0.20
CA TYR A 442 -25.83 1.39 0.64
C TYR A 442 -24.90 2.40 -0.01
N TYR A 443 -23.65 1.99 -0.32
CA TYR A 443 -22.59 2.89 -0.82
C TYR A 443 -21.92 2.34 -2.08
N GLY A 444 -21.42 3.28 -2.89
CA GLY A 444 -20.46 3.01 -3.95
C GLY A 444 -19.07 3.49 -3.52
N TYR A 445 -18.03 2.84 -4.06
CA TYR A 445 -16.64 3.10 -3.67
C TYR A 445 -15.76 3.30 -4.90
N LEU A 446 -14.78 4.20 -4.78
CA LEU A 446 -13.78 4.49 -5.79
C LEU A 446 -12.40 4.45 -5.13
N ASP A 447 -11.61 3.41 -5.42
CA ASP A 447 -10.32 3.15 -4.81
C ASP A 447 -9.21 3.90 -5.52
N PHE A 448 -8.26 4.48 -4.77
CA PHE A 448 -7.17 5.28 -5.33
C PHE A 448 -5.88 5.21 -4.51
N ILE A 449 -4.78 5.62 -5.17
CA ILE A 449 -3.52 6.06 -4.55
C ILE A 449 -3.18 7.45 -5.04
N ALA A 450 -2.54 8.27 -4.19
CA ALA A 450 -2.20 9.67 -4.48
C ALA A 450 -0.85 10.07 -3.88
#